data_9f92d99c51d30d564677a9c69c24f36a
#
_entry.id   9f92d99c51d30d564677a9c69c24f36a
#
_cell.length_a   1.000
_cell.length_b   1.000
_cell.length_c   1.000
_cell.angle_alpha   90.00
_cell.angle_beta   90.00
_cell.angle_gamma   90.00
#
_symmetry.space_group_name_H-M   'P 1'
#
loop_
_entity.id
_entity.type
_entity.pdbx_description
1 polymer ?
#
loop_
_entity_poly.entity_id
_entity_poly.type
_entity_poly.pdbx_seq_one_letter_code
_entity_poly.pdbx_strand_id
1 'polypeptide(L)'
;MSIFAGKTLMITGGTGSFGNAVLKRFLRTDIAEIRIFSRDEKKQDDMRHEYQAKFPDVAHKIKFYIGDVRSLESVRSAMPGTDYIFHAAALKQVPSCEFFPMEAVRTNVIGTDNVLTAAIENNVGAVICLSTDKAAYPINAMGITKAIEEKIAVAKSRNSRNTKICCTRYGNVMCSRGSVIPLWIEQIRSGNPITLTEPKMTRFIMSLEEAVDLVLFAFEHGHNGDILVQKAPACTIQTQAEAVCALFGGKKEDIKVIGIRHGEKMYETLLTKEECAKAEDMGNFYRVPADNRDLNYDKYFTKGDVKRATIEEFNSDNTYRLNLEETTAKIGALEYIQNELNGVENLAK
;
A
#
# COMPACT_ATOMS: atom_id res chain seq x y z
N MET A 1 -18.00 3.72 20.36
CA MET A 1 -16.76 4.50 20.37
C MET A 1 -15.81 3.82 19.38
N SER A 2 -15.06 4.62 18.63
CA SER A 2 -13.99 4.10 17.75
C SER A 2 -12.92 3.38 18.58
N ILE A 3 -12.32 2.29 18.04
CA ILE A 3 -11.18 1.61 18.69
C ILE A 3 -9.98 2.55 18.87
N PHE A 4 -9.97 3.68 18.17
CA PHE A 4 -8.88 4.69 18.17
C PHE A 4 -9.11 5.84 19.16
N ALA A 5 -10.26 5.90 19.85
CA ALA A 5 -10.59 6.99 20.77
C ALA A 5 -9.54 7.11 21.89
N GLY A 6 -8.92 8.28 21.98
CA GLY A 6 -7.88 8.58 22.97
C GLY A 6 -6.55 7.82 22.79
N LYS A 7 -6.33 7.20 21.61
CA LYS A 7 -5.17 6.34 21.29
C LYS A 7 -4.08 7.10 20.53
N THR A 8 -2.88 6.54 20.52
CA THR A 8 -1.72 6.99 19.76
C THR A 8 -1.48 6.07 18.56
N LEU A 9 -1.50 6.62 17.35
CA LEU A 9 -1.16 5.94 16.10
C LEU A 9 0.21 6.39 15.60
N MET A 10 1.15 5.47 15.43
CA MET A 10 2.39 5.73 14.71
C MET A 10 2.26 5.36 13.25
N ILE A 11 2.73 6.23 12.36
CA ILE A 11 2.79 6.02 10.91
C ILE A 11 4.26 6.05 10.49
N THR A 12 4.85 4.90 10.20
CA THR A 12 6.19 4.85 9.62
C THR A 12 6.12 5.15 8.13
N GLY A 13 7.08 5.90 7.61
CA GLY A 13 6.95 6.43 6.24
C GLY A 13 5.84 7.46 6.09
N GLY A 14 5.45 8.10 7.18
CA GLY A 14 4.32 9.01 7.27
C GLY A 14 4.37 10.23 6.35
N THR A 15 5.55 10.61 5.86
CA THR A 15 5.72 11.70 4.87
C THR A 15 5.46 11.26 3.41
N GLY A 16 5.16 9.98 3.17
CA GLY A 16 4.77 9.46 1.85
C GLY A 16 3.28 9.67 1.57
N SER A 17 2.86 9.47 0.31
CA SER A 17 1.45 9.66 -0.12
C SER A 17 0.48 8.85 0.74
N PHE A 18 0.80 7.58 1.02
CA PHE A 18 -0.06 6.72 1.82
C PHE A 18 -0.10 7.14 3.29
N GLY A 19 1.06 7.45 3.87
CA GLY A 19 1.13 7.95 5.24
C GLY A 19 0.35 9.24 5.44
N ASN A 20 0.40 10.16 4.47
CA ASN A 20 -0.41 11.38 4.46
C ASN A 20 -1.92 11.10 4.39
N ALA A 21 -2.34 10.13 3.58
CA ALA A 21 -3.76 9.79 3.47
C ALA A 21 -4.29 9.19 4.79
N VAL A 22 -3.51 8.32 5.42
CA VAL A 22 -3.85 7.80 6.74
C VAL A 22 -3.89 8.92 7.78
N LEU A 23 -2.90 9.82 7.80
CA LEU A 23 -2.91 10.98 8.67
C LEU A 23 -4.18 11.82 8.48
N LYS A 24 -4.52 12.21 7.24
CA LYS A 24 -5.74 12.98 6.93
C LYS A 24 -7.00 12.29 7.44
N ARG A 25 -7.11 10.96 7.26
CA ARG A 25 -8.26 10.17 7.70
C ARG A 25 -8.45 10.19 9.21
N PHE A 26 -7.35 10.13 9.98
CA PHE A 26 -7.41 10.08 11.44
C PHE A 26 -7.42 11.45 12.12
N LEU A 27 -6.89 12.49 11.47
CA LEU A 27 -6.63 13.79 12.11
C LEU A 27 -7.88 14.43 12.76
N ARG A 28 -9.06 14.27 12.13
CA ARG A 28 -10.32 14.80 12.61
C ARG A 28 -11.16 13.82 13.45
N THR A 29 -10.59 12.65 13.77
CA THR A 29 -11.25 11.68 14.64
C THR A 29 -10.97 11.96 16.11
N ASP A 30 -11.46 11.11 16.99
CA ASP A 30 -11.23 11.12 18.44
C ASP A 30 -9.87 10.58 18.87
N ILE A 31 -8.94 10.34 17.93
CA ILE A 31 -7.55 9.95 18.21
C ILE A 31 -6.83 11.04 19.01
N ALA A 32 -6.00 10.63 19.97
CA ALA A 32 -5.26 11.60 20.81
C ALA A 32 -3.99 12.10 20.14
N GLU A 33 -3.20 11.19 19.53
CA GLU A 33 -1.90 11.53 18.95
C GLU A 33 -1.64 10.73 17.68
N ILE A 34 -1.00 11.38 16.69
CA ILE A 34 -0.50 10.72 15.47
C ILE A 34 0.98 11.02 15.35
N ARG A 35 1.82 9.96 15.39
CA ARG A 35 3.27 10.04 15.25
C ARG A 35 3.68 9.79 13.81
N ILE A 36 4.33 10.77 13.22
CA ILE A 36 4.94 10.67 11.88
C ILE A 36 6.40 10.27 12.05
N PHE A 37 6.73 9.01 11.74
CA PHE A 37 8.09 8.50 11.83
C PHE A 37 8.70 8.39 10.43
N SER A 38 9.74 9.17 10.14
CA SER A 38 10.38 9.24 8.82
C SER A 38 11.82 9.74 8.94
N ARG A 39 12.66 9.39 7.95
CA ARG A 39 14.05 9.86 7.87
C ARG A 39 14.19 11.28 7.34
N ASP A 40 13.21 11.72 6.56
CA ASP A 40 13.28 12.96 5.77
C ASP A 40 12.81 14.14 6.61
N GLU A 41 13.77 14.84 7.22
CA GLU A 41 13.55 16.04 8.04
C GLU A 41 12.82 17.13 7.25
N LYS A 42 13.26 17.37 6.00
CA LYS A 42 12.66 18.43 5.17
C LYS A 42 11.17 18.19 4.92
N LYS A 43 10.80 16.97 4.56
CA LYS A 43 9.38 16.64 4.37
C LYS A 43 8.57 16.68 5.66
N GLN A 44 9.17 16.35 6.80
CA GLN A 44 8.49 16.52 8.09
C GLN A 44 8.27 17.99 8.42
N ASP A 45 9.24 18.84 8.14
CA ASP A 45 9.14 20.29 8.35
C ASP A 45 8.06 20.91 7.45
N ASP A 46 8.08 20.60 6.14
CA ASP A 46 7.05 21.04 5.20
C ASP A 46 5.66 20.60 5.64
N MET A 47 5.51 19.33 6.01
CA MET A 47 4.27 18.76 6.50
C MET A 47 3.78 19.48 7.78
N ARG A 48 4.66 19.78 8.72
CA ARG A 48 4.33 20.51 9.94
C ARG A 48 3.75 21.89 9.63
N HIS A 49 4.44 22.66 8.78
CA HIS A 49 3.98 24.00 8.40
C HIS A 49 2.64 23.94 7.65
N GLU A 50 2.50 23.00 6.73
CA GLU A 50 1.27 22.81 5.97
C GLU A 50 0.08 22.49 6.88
N TYR A 51 0.22 21.50 7.77
CA TYR A 51 -0.88 21.11 8.65
C TYR A 51 -1.21 22.17 9.70
N GLN A 52 -0.21 22.91 10.20
CA GLN A 52 -0.45 24.06 11.07
C GLN A 52 -1.22 25.18 10.36
N ALA A 53 -0.94 25.44 9.09
CA ALA A 53 -1.64 26.44 8.30
C ALA A 53 -3.07 26.03 7.93
N LYS A 54 -3.28 24.77 7.53
CA LYS A 54 -4.58 24.29 7.00
C LYS A 54 -5.52 23.73 8.07
N PHE A 55 -4.98 23.19 9.15
CA PHE A 55 -5.73 22.49 10.20
C PHE A 55 -5.26 22.91 11.61
N PRO A 56 -5.24 24.24 11.93
CA PRO A 56 -4.67 24.74 13.17
C PRO A 56 -5.37 24.20 14.43
N ASP A 57 -6.65 23.86 14.32
CA ASP A 57 -7.50 23.31 15.38
C ASP A 57 -7.07 21.90 15.83
N VAL A 58 -6.52 21.08 14.92
CA VAL A 58 -6.17 19.67 15.17
C VAL A 58 -4.69 19.34 14.93
N ALA A 59 -3.90 20.26 14.37
CA ALA A 59 -2.49 20.03 14.07
C ALA A 59 -1.66 19.67 15.32
N HIS A 60 -2.10 20.09 16.51
CA HIS A 60 -1.43 19.77 17.78
C HIS A 60 -1.37 18.26 18.07
N LYS A 61 -2.25 17.44 17.47
CA LYS A 61 -2.24 15.97 17.57
C LYS A 61 -1.07 15.33 16.83
N ILE A 62 -0.47 16.02 15.86
CA ILE A 62 0.61 15.47 15.03
C ILE A 62 1.95 15.67 15.77
N LYS A 63 2.69 14.57 15.93
CA LYS A 63 4.05 14.58 16.48
C LYS A 63 5.02 14.02 15.44
N PHE A 64 6.12 14.72 15.24
CA PHE A 64 7.12 14.37 14.25
C PHE A 64 8.34 13.72 14.92
N TYR A 65 8.71 12.54 14.42
CA TYR A 65 9.85 11.76 14.89
C TYR A 65 10.81 11.52 13.71
N ILE A 66 12.00 12.09 13.76
CA ILE A 66 13.06 11.80 12.81
C ILE A 66 13.67 10.46 13.20
N GLY A 67 13.61 9.48 12.30
CA GLY A 67 14.14 8.15 12.57
C GLY A 67 14.14 7.24 11.35
N ASP A 68 14.90 6.15 11.46
CA ASP A 68 15.10 5.18 10.40
C ASP A 68 14.66 3.78 10.84
N VAL A 69 13.71 3.17 10.11
CA VAL A 69 13.24 1.80 10.38
C VAL A 69 14.37 0.76 10.31
N ARG A 70 15.44 1.05 9.57
CA ARG A 70 16.61 0.17 9.46
C ARG A 70 17.44 0.08 10.75
N SER A 71 17.22 1.00 11.70
CA SER A 71 17.83 1.00 13.03
C SER A 71 16.79 0.63 14.08
N LEU A 72 16.98 -0.51 14.73
CA LEU A 72 16.11 -0.96 15.81
C LEU A 72 16.10 0.03 16.97
N GLU A 73 17.25 0.63 17.30
CA GLU A 73 17.38 1.63 18.35
C GLU A 73 16.53 2.88 18.04
N SER A 74 16.60 3.37 16.79
CA SER A 74 15.79 4.50 16.33
C SER A 74 14.30 4.21 16.47
N VAL A 75 13.86 2.99 16.09
CA VAL A 75 12.46 2.58 16.21
C VAL A 75 12.06 2.47 17.69
N ARG A 76 12.88 1.85 18.52
CA ARG A 76 12.62 1.71 19.97
C ARG A 76 12.45 3.07 20.66
N SER A 77 13.23 4.08 20.29
CA SER A 77 13.15 5.41 20.91
C SER A 77 11.81 6.12 20.67
N ALA A 78 11.15 5.83 19.55
CA ALA A 78 9.86 6.42 19.18
C ALA A 78 8.64 5.59 19.62
N MET A 79 8.86 4.34 20.11
CA MET A 79 7.79 3.37 20.34
C MET A 79 6.99 3.57 21.65
N PRO A 80 7.57 4.01 22.77
CA PRO A 80 6.84 4.07 24.06
C PRO A 80 5.54 4.87 23.98
N GLY A 81 4.44 4.28 24.48
CA GLY A 81 3.12 4.89 24.47
C GLY A 81 2.39 4.82 23.11
N THR A 82 2.89 4.08 22.14
CA THR A 82 2.20 3.81 20.88
C THR A 82 1.17 2.69 21.09
N ASP A 83 -0.10 2.93 20.71
CA ASP A 83 -1.17 1.94 20.75
C ASP A 83 -1.31 1.17 19.43
N TYR A 84 -1.15 1.86 18.30
CA TYR A 84 -1.33 1.32 16.96
C TYR A 84 -0.21 1.77 16.02
N ILE A 85 0.15 0.91 15.06
CA ILE A 85 1.15 1.23 14.05
C ILE A 85 0.59 0.93 12.66
N PHE A 86 0.69 1.90 11.77
CA PHE A 86 0.63 1.70 10.33
C PHE A 86 2.03 1.75 9.75
N HIS A 87 2.56 0.59 9.36
CA HIS A 87 3.91 0.46 8.83
C HIS A 87 3.91 0.58 7.32
N ALA A 88 4.22 1.79 6.80
CA ALA A 88 4.27 2.11 5.37
C ALA A 88 5.66 2.52 4.87
N ALA A 89 6.68 2.47 5.72
CA ALA A 89 8.06 2.77 5.32
C ALA A 89 8.61 1.66 4.43
N ALA A 90 8.83 1.94 3.14
CA ALA A 90 9.36 0.97 2.18
C ALA A 90 10.07 1.65 1.02
N LEU A 91 10.97 0.92 0.35
CA LEU A 91 11.37 1.20 -1.02
C LEU A 91 10.39 0.51 -1.97
N LYS A 92 9.74 1.28 -2.86
CA LYS A 92 8.66 0.81 -3.74
C LYS A 92 8.94 0.90 -5.23
N GLN A 93 9.99 1.60 -5.63
CA GLN A 93 10.34 1.77 -7.05
C GLN A 93 11.09 0.54 -7.55
N VAL A 94 10.50 -0.17 -8.52
CA VAL A 94 11.10 -1.40 -9.07
C VAL A 94 12.52 -1.16 -9.59
N PRO A 95 12.80 -0.14 -10.44
CA PRO A 95 14.16 0.08 -10.92
C PRO A 95 15.17 0.32 -9.79
N SER A 96 14.81 1.14 -8.80
CA SER A 96 15.71 1.42 -7.68
C SER A 96 16.00 0.18 -6.84
N CYS A 97 15.02 -0.70 -6.65
CA CYS A 97 15.20 -1.94 -5.91
C CYS A 97 16.07 -2.95 -6.70
N GLU A 98 15.93 -2.99 -8.03
CA GLU A 98 16.78 -3.83 -8.89
C GLU A 98 18.25 -3.39 -8.84
N PHE A 99 18.51 -2.08 -8.92
CA PHE A 99 19.88 -1.56 -8.86
C PHE A 99 20.49 -1.60 -7.44
N PHE A 100 19.66 -1.48 -6.41
CA PHE A 100 20.08 -1.44 -5.01
C PHE A 100 19.32 -2.46 -4.15
N PRO A 101 19.39 -3.77 -4.46
CA PRO A 101 18.56 -4.77 -3.80
C PRO A 101 18.81 -4.84 -2.28
N MET A 102 20.04 -4.62 -1.83
CA MET A 102 20.34 -4.61 -0.39
C MET A 102 19.70 -3.43 0.36
N GLU A 103 19.47 -2.29 -0.30
CA GLU A 103 18.73 -1.19 0.33
C GLU A 103 17.24 -1.54 0.44
N ALA A 104 16.69 -2.26 -0.55
CA ALA A 104 15.35 -2.82 -0.46
C ALA A 104 15.24 -3.84 0.68
N VAL A 105 16.20 -4.76 0.82
CA VAL A 105 16.26 -5.72 1.94
C VAL A 105 16.34 -4.98 3.28
N ARG A 106 17.26 -4.03 3.42
CA ARG A 106 17.43 -3.28 4.69
C ARG A 106 16.16 -2.52 5.09
N THR A 107 15.45 -1.95 4.11
CA THR A 107 14.26 -1.14 4.40
C THR A 107 13.01 -2.01 4.54
N ASN A 108 12.71 -2.86 3.55
CA ASN A 108 11.46 -3.61 3.49
C ASN A 108 11.48 -4.84 4.39
N VAL A 109 12.64 -5.49 4.54
CA VAL A 109 12.78 -6.74 5.32
C VAL A 109 13.24 -6.44 6.75
N ILE A 110 14.45 -5.91 6.91
CA ILE A 110 15.02 -5.63 8.24
C ILE A 110 14.24 -4.51 8.94
N GLY A 111 13.83 -3.48 8.18
CA GLY A 111 13.01 -2.38 8.73
C GLY A 111 11.69 -2.87 9.30
N THR A 112 11.01 -3.77 8.61
CA THR A 112 9.78 -4.40 9.12
C THR A 112 10.06 -5.25 10.34
N ASP A 113 11.11 -6.08 10.32
CA ASP A 113 11.49 -6.89 11.49
C ASP A 113 11.75 -6.02 12.72
N ASN A 114 12.45 -4.89 12.56
CA ASN A 114 12.72 -3.92 13.63
C ASN A 114 11.43 -3.30 14.18
N VAL A 115 10.52 -2.85 13.30
CA VAL A 115 9.26 -2.25 13.74
C VAL A 115 8.41 -3.25 14.51
N LEU A 116 8.27 -4.48 14.00
CA LEU A 116 7.51 -5.54 14.67
C LEU A 116 8.14 -5.97 15.99
N THR A 117 9.47 -6.06 16.05
CA THR A 117 10.20 -6.36 17.31
C THR A 117 9.91 -5.31 18.36
N ALA A 118 10.11 -4.03 18.04
CA ALA A 118 9.87 -2.94 18.98
C ALA A 118 8.37 -2.83 19.37
N ALA A 119 7.46 -3.10 18.46
CA ALA A 119 6.02 -3.12 18.74
C ALA A 119 5.65 -4.22 19.75
N ILE A 120 6.16 -5.43 19.57
CA ILE A 120 5.94 -6.55 20.50
C ILE A 120 6.54 -6.24 21.89
N GLU A 121 7.77 -5.73 21.94
CA GLU A 121 8.43 -5.33 23.19
C GLU A 121 7.64 -4.29 23.98
N ASN A 122 6.90 -3.41 23.30
CA ASN A 122 6.10 -2.34 23.90
C ASN A 122 4.60 -2.67 24.03
N ASN A 123 4.18 -3.91 23.74
CA ASN A 123 2.78 -4.35 23.78
C ASN A 123 1.84 -3.45 22.95
N VAL A 124 2.27 -3.02 21.77
CA VAL A 124 1.44 -2.28 20.83
C VAL A 124 0.22 -3.11 20.46
N GLY A 125 -0.98 -2.54 20.54
CA GLY A 125 -2.23 -3.29 20.35
C GLY A 125 -2.37 -3.89 18.94
N ALA A 126 -2.00 -3.14 17.89
CA ALA A 126 -1.96 -3.70 16.52
C ALA A 126 -0.95 -3.00 15.62
N VAL A 127 -0.35 -3.78 14.73
CA VAL A 127 0.52 -3.32 13.63
C VAL A 127 -0.06 -3.79 12.30
N ILE A 128 -0.31 -2.84 11.39
CA ILE A 128 -0.71 -3.14 10.02
C ILE A 128 0.48 -2.84 9.09
N CYS A 129 1.01 -3.88 8.45
CA CYS A 129 2.10 -3.77 7.48
C CYS A 129 1.54 -3.59 6.07
N LEU A 130 2.01 -2.57 5.38
CA LEU A 130 1.58 -2.23 4.03
C LEU A 130 2.29 -3.11 3.00
N SER A 131 1.59 -4.05 2.38
CA SER A 131 2.11 -4.88 1.28
C SER A 131 1.60 -4.43 -0.10
N THR A 132 1.62 -5.29 -1.10
CA THR A 132 1.35 -4.97 -2.51
C THR A 132 1.01 -6.24 -3.30
N ASP A 133 0.29 -6.08 -4.41
CA ASP A 133 0.07 -7.10 -5.43
C ASP A 133 1.37 -7.74 -5.95
N LYS A 134 2.47 -6.98 -5.92
CA LYS A 134 3.79 -7.48 -6.37
C LYS A 134 4.45 -8.46 -5.41
N ALA A 135 3.90 -8.62 -4.20
CA ALA A 135 4.31 -9.68 -3.26
C ALA A 135 3.73 -11.05 -3.63
N ALA A 136 2.62 -11.09 -4.40
CA ALA A 136 2.07 -12.31 -4.97
C ALA A 136 2.81 -12.66 -6.27
N TYR A 137 3.39 -13.86 -6.34
CA TYR A 137 4.24 -14.30 -7.47
C TYR A 137 5.29 -13.24 -7.86
N PRO A 138 6.22 -12.88 -6.96
CA PRO A 138 7.16 -11.80 -7.17
C PRO A 138 8.19 -12.14 -8.25
N ILE A 139 8.45 -11.19 -9.17
CA ILE A 139 9.44 -11.34 -10.25
C ILE A 139 10.56 -10.30 -10.21
N ASN A 140 10.52 -9.38 -9.25
CA ASN A 140 11.51 -8.32 -9.10
C ASN A 140 11.89 -8.12 -7.62
N ALA A 141 13.04 -7.47 -7.38
CA ALA A 141 13.59 -7.29 -6.03
C ALA A 141 12.60 -6.59 -5.06
N MET A 142 11.83 -5.61 -5.54
CA MET A 142 10.82 -4.94 -4.74
C MET A 142 9.74 -5.94 -4.29
N GLY A 143 9.15 -6.70 -5.21
CA GLY A 143 8.14 -7.70 -4.91
C GLY A 143 8.67 -8.82 -4.00
N ILE A 144 9.91 -9.30 -4.26
CA ILE A 144 10.55 -10.33 -3.43
C ILE A 144 10.72 -9.84 -1.98
N THR A 145 11.21 -8.61 -1.78
CA THR A 145 11.38 -8.06 -0.43
C THR A 145 10.05 -7.85 0.28
N LYS A 146 8.99 -7.47 -0.43
CA LYS A 146 7.63 -7.35 0.13
C LYS A 146 7.01 -8.71 0.44
N ALA A 147 7.27 -9.74 -0.36
CA ALA A 147 6.86 -11.11 -0.05
C ALA A 147 7.54 -11.63 1.23
N ILE A 148 8.83 -11.33 1.41
CA ILE A 148 9.55 -11.68 2.66
C ILE A 148 8.98 -10.88 3.85
N GLU A 149 8.66 -9.61 3.67
CA GLU A 149 7.99 -8.79 4.70
C GLU A 149 6.71 -9.45 5.21
N GLU A 150 5.83 -9.94 4.32
CA GLU A 150 4.62 -10.66 4.71
C GLU A 150 4.95 -11.94 5.51
N LYS A 151 5.97 -12.69 5.10
CA LYS A 151 6.40 -13.90 5.83
C LYS A 151 6.93 -13.56 7.22
N ILE A 152 7.67 -12.46 7.38
CA ILE A 152 8.14 -11.98 8.68
C ILE A 152 6.95 -11.58 9.56
N ALA A 153 5.99 -10.83 9.03
CA ALA A 153 4.80 -10.43 9.75
C ALA A 153 4.03 -11.64 10.28
N VAL A 154 3.80 -12.67 9.43
CA VAL A 154 3.16 -13.92 9.83
C VAL A 154 4.02 -14.69 10.86
N ALA A 155 5.33 -14.74 10.70
CA ALA A 155 6.20 -15.43 11.66
C ALA A 155 6.20 -14.75 13.03
N LYS A 156 6.31 -13.42 13.07
CA LYS A 156 6.25 -12.63 14.32
C LYS A 156 4.89 -12.75 15.00
N SER A 157 3.81 -12.80 14.25
CA SER A 157 2.46 -12.93 14.81
C SER A 157 2.29 -14.20 15.66
N ARG A 158 2.92 -15.31 15.30
CA ARG A 158 2.84 -16.58 16.05
C ARG A 158 3.36 -16.46 17.50
N ASN A 159 4.35 -15.60 17.71
CA ASN A 159 4.99 -15.40 19.01
C ASN A 159 4.48 -14.14 19.74
N SER A 160 3.56 -13.39 19.15
CA SER A 160 3.01 -12.18 19.73
C SER A 160 1.68 -12.50 20.44
N ARG A 161 1.64 -12.28 21.76
CA ARG A 161 0.44 -12.50 22.57
C ARG A 161 -0.48 -11.27 22.64
N ASN A 162 0.12 -10.08 22.72
CA ASN A 162 -0.59 -8.83 22.98
C ASN A 162 -0.66 -7.90 21.76
N THR A 163 0.19 -8.13 20.74
CA THR A 163 0.27 -7.31 19.53
C THR A 163 -0.32 -8.07 18.37
N LYS A 164 -1.43 -7.59 17.83
CA LYS A 164 -2.00 -8.08 16.58
C LYS A 164 -1.15 -7.59 15.41
N ILE A 165 -0.73 -8.48 14.52
CA ILE A 165 0.08 -8.16 13.35
C ILE A 165 -0.67 -8.63 12.11
N CYS A 166 -0.99 -7.72 11.19
CA CYS A 166 -1.63 -8.03 9.91
C CYS A 166 -0.88 -7.37 8.76
N CYS A 167 -1.04 -7.92 7.57
CA CYS A 167 -0.64 -7.25 6.33
C CYS A 167 -1.87 -6.81 5.55
N THR A 168 -1.75 -5.72 4.78
CA THR A 168 -2.73 -5.31 3.78
C THR A 168 -2.11 -5.38 2.40
N ARG A 169 -2.80 -6.03 1.45
CA ARG A 169 -2.36 -6.18 0.06
C ARG A 169 -3.37 -5.53 -0.86
N TYR A 170 -2.91 -4.64 -1.73
CA TYR A 170 -3.73 -3.90 -2.69
C TYR A 170 -2.97 -3.72 -4.01
N GLY A 171 -3.73 -3.40 -5.05
CA GLY A 171 -3.21 -3.16 -6.38
C GLY A 171 -2.61 -1.78 -6.58
N ASN A 172 -2.65 -1.30 -7.81
CA ASN A 172 -2.12 0.02 -8.14
C ASN A 172 -3.02 1.13 -7.56
N VAL A 173 -2.44 1.96 -6.70
CA VAL A 173 -3.10 3.16 -6.19
C VAL A 173 -2.88 4.30 -7.16
N MET A 174 -3.97 4.81 -7.73
CA MET A 174 -3.96 5.89 -8.72
C MET A 174 -3.37 7.17 -8.13
N CYS A 175 -2.67 7.93 -8.96
CA CYS A 175 -2.07 9.24 -8.62
C CYS A 175 -1.13 9.21 -7.41
N SER A 176 -0.66 8.02 -6.98
CA SER A 176 0.40 7.93 -5.99
C SER A 176 1.73 8.42 -6.56
N ARG A 177 2.62 8.90 -5.69
CA ARG A 177 3.93 9.45 -6.11
C ARG A 177 4.70 8.48 -7.00
N GLY A 178 5.14 8.96 -8.17
CA GLY A 178 5.87 8.17 -9.18
C GLY A 178 4.99 7.18 -9.94
N SER A 179 3.65 7.34 -9.91
CA SER A 179 2.73 6.55 -10.72
C SER A 179 2.55 7.16 -12.12
N VAL A 180 1.94 6.38 -13.00
CA VAL A 180 1.86 6.68 -14.43
C VAL A 180 0.91 7.83 -14.77
N ILE A 181 -0.19 8.02 -14.04
CA ILE A 181 -1.17 9.07 -14.33
C ILE A 181 -0.57 10.48 -14.24
N PRO A 182 0.15 10.87 -13.15
CA PRO A 182 0.84 12.15 -13.09
C PRO A 182 1.84 12.36 -14.25
N LEU A 183 2.57 11.31 -14.62
CA LEU A 183 3.49 11.37 -15.77
C LEU A 183 2.75 11.69 -17.07
N TRP A 184 1.61 11.06 -17.34
CA TRP A 184 0.83 11.31 -18.55
C TRP A 184 0.23 12.71 -18.57
N ILE A 185 -0.24 13.23 -17.43
CA ILE A 185 -0.72 14.61 -17.33
C ILE A 185 0.41 15.60 -17.67
N GLU A 186 1.61 15.36 -17.15
CA GLU A 186 2.78 16.20 -17.45
C GLU A 186 3.16 16.12 -18.93
N GLN A 187 3.13 14.93 -19.53
CA GLN A 187 3.39 14.74 -20.97
C GLN A 187 2.38 15.52 -21.81
N ILE A 188 1.07 15.43 -21.52
CA ILE A 188 0.02 16.17 -22.25
C ILE A 188 0.26 17.68 -22.13
N ARG A 189 0.49 18.20 -20.92
CA ARG A 189 0.71 19.63 -20.68
C ARG A 189 1.96 20.18 -21.39
N SER A 190 2.97 19.35 -21.50
CA SER A 190 4.21 19.67 -22.20
C SER A 190 4.15 19.49 -23.72
N GLY A 191 2.98 19.11 -24.26
CA GLY A 191 2.80 18.82 -25.69
C GLY A 191 3.54 17.57 -26.18
N ASN A 192 3.94 16.70 -25.25
CA ASN A 192 4.61 15.43 -25.55
C ASN A 192 3.59 14.29 -25.70
N PRO A 193 3.88 13.28 -26.54
CA PRO A 193 3.04 12.10 -26.61
C PRO A 193 3.01 11.34 -25.29
N ILE A 194 1.84 10.81 -24.93
CA ILE A 194 1.72 9.85 -23.84
C ILE A 194 2.49 8.58 -24.18
N THR A 195 3.31 8.11 -23.23
CA THR A 195 4.05 6.86 -23.40
C THR A 195 3.41 5.75 -22.55
N LEU A 196 3.12 4.61 -23.15
CA LEU A 196 2.68 3.40 -22.44
C LEU A 196 3.51 2.18 -22.86
N THR A 197 3.61 1.20 -21.97
CA THR A 197 4.46 0.03 -22.17
C THR A 197 3.81 -0.99 -23.10
N GLU A 198 2.67 -1.55 -22.73
CA GLU A 198 1.92 -2.52 -23.52
C GLU A 198 0.42 -2.22 -23.37
N PRO A 199 -0.32 -1.93 -24.46
CA PRO A 199 -1.73 -1.57 -24.41
C PRO A 199 -2.62 -2.57 -23.68
N LYS A 200 -2.34 -3.85 -23.84
CA LYS A 200 -3.14 -4.97 -23.29
C LYS A 200 -2.83 -5.30 -21.83
N MET A 201 -1.76 -4.74 -21.25
CA MET A 201 -1.50 -4.92 -19.83
C MET A 201 -2.70 -4.50 -18.99
N THR A 202 -3.04 -5.26 -17.98
CA THR A 202 -4.09 -4.91 -17.02
C THR A 202 -3.49 -4.51 -15.68
N ARG A 203 -4.14 -3.55 -15.03
CA ARG A 203 -3.79 -3.11 -13.67
C ARG A 203 -5.04 -2.95 -12.85
N PHE A 204 -4.97 -3.34 -11.59
CA PHE A 204 -6.01 -2.98 -10.64
C PHE A 204 -6.07 -1.46 -10.49
N ILE A 205 -7.27 -0.93 -10.30
CA ILE A 205 -7.51 0.50 -10.16
C ILE A 205 -8.21 0.76 -8.85
N MET A 206 -7.54 1.52 -7.98
CA MET A 206 -8.12 1.95 -6.73
C MET A 206 -7.65 3.35 -6.33
N SER A 207 -8.47 4.05 -5.57
CA SER A 207 -8.11 5.33 -4.98
C SER A 207 -7.25 5.15 -3.72
N LEU A 208 -6.67 6.23 -3.25
CA LEU A 208 -5.93 6.25 -2.01
C LEU A 208 -6.86 6.09 -0.80
N GLU A 209 -8.08 6.61 -0.89
CA GLU A 209 -9.14 6.49 0.11
C GLU A 209 -9.58 5.02 0.25
N GLU A 210 -9.86 4.32 -0.86
CA GLU A 210 -10.16 2.88 -0.85
C GLU A 210 -9.04 2.07 -0.18
N ALA A 211 -7.78 2.44 -0.44
CA ALA A 211 -6.63 1.78 0.18
C ALA A 211 -6.54 2.04 1.70
N VAL A 212 -6.92 3.24 2.16
CA VAL A 212 -7.02 3.57 3.59
C VAL A 212 -8.17 2.81 4.26
N ASP A 213 -9.29 2.62 3.56
CA ASP A 213 -10.42 1.83 4.08
C ASP A 213 -10.00 0.37 4.36
N LEU A 214 -9.16 -0.23 3.51
CA LEU A 214 -8.57 -1.55 3.79
C LEU A 214 -7.71 -1.55 5.07
N VAL A 215 -6.95 -0.48 5.33
CA VAL A 215 -6.15 -0.37 6.56
C VAL A 215 -7.04 -0.29 7.79
N LEU A 216 -8.10 0.52 7.75
CA LEU A 216 -9.09 0.60 8.82
C LEU A 216 -9.75 -0.76 9.06
N PHE A 217 -10.20 -1.42 7.99
CA PHE A 217 -10.77 -2.75 8.05
C PHE A 217 -9.81 -3.76 8.71
N ALA A 218 -8.51 -3.70 8.39
CA ALA A 218 -7.51 -4.56 9.00
C ALA A 218 -7.32 -4.29 10.51
N PHE A 219 -7.36 -3.04 10.95
CA PHE A 219 -7.33 -2.70 12.36
C PHE A 219 -8.56 -3.24 13.11
N GLU A 220 -9.74 -3.17 12.52
CA GLU A 220 -11.00 -3.54 13.17
C GLU A 220 -11.27 -5.05 13.11
N HIS A 221 -11.06 -5.67 11.96
CA HIS A 221 -11.52 -7.03 11.67
C HIS A 221 -10.40 -8.06 11.44
N GLY A 222 -9.14 -7.64 11.25
CA GLY A 222 -8.02 -8.55 11.05
C GLY A 222 -7.73 -9.37 12.32
N HIS A 223 -7.34 -10.64 12.14
CA HIS A 223 -6.78 -11.47 13.18
C HIS A 223 -5.26 -11.55 13.04
N ASN A 224 -4.62 -12.01 14.11
CA ASN A 224 -3.15 -12.05 14.16
C ASN A 224 -2.57 -12.96 13.05
N GLY A 225 -1.71 -12.40 12.20
CA GLY A 225 -1.08 -13.08 11.06
C GLY A 225 -1.87 -13.03 9.75
N ASP A 226 -3.04 -12.38 9.70
CA ASP A 226 -3.84 -12.28 8.49
C ASP A 226 -3.20 -11.39 7.43
N ILE A 227 -3.46 -11.72 6.16
CA ILE A 227 -3.29 -10.81 5.03
C ILE A 227 -4.68 -10.41 4.54
N LEU A 228 -5.01 -9.11 4.64
CA LEU A 228 -6.26 -8.54 4.14
C LEU A 228 -6.01 -8.00 2.73
N VAL A 229 -6.90 -8.33 1.81
CA VAL A 229 -6.72 -8.04 0.38
C VAL A 229 -7.91 -7.26 -0.16
N GLN A 230 -7.63 -6.14 -0.84
CA GLN A 230 -8.65 -5.32 -1.48
C GLN A 230 -9.21 -6.02 -2.72
N LYS A 231 -10.52 -6.15 -2.81
CA LYS A 231 -11.19 -6.43 -4.08
C LYS A 231 -11.25 -5.16 -4.91
N ALA A 232 -10.55 -5.13 -6.02
CA ALA A 232 -10.50 -3.95 -6.87
C ALA A 232 -10.87 -4.33 -8.32
N PRO A 233 -11.56 -3.45 -9.06
CA PRO A 233 -11.70 -3.58 -10.50
C PRO A 233 -10.36 -3.30 -11.18
N ALA A 234 -10.27 -3.66 -12.46
CA ALA A 234 -9.10 -3.39 -13.28
C ALA A 234 -9.48 -2.72 -14.60
N CYS A 235 -8.50 -2.12 -15.24
CA CYS A 235 -8.61 -1.74 -16.66
C CYS A 235 -7.31 -2.05 -17.42
N THR A 236 -7.34 -1.96 -18.73
CA THR A 236 -6.10 -2.00 -19.51
C THR A 236 -5.34 -0.69 -19.39
N ILE A 237 -4.02 -0.73 -19.57
CA ILE A 237 -3.19 0.47 -19.59
C ILE A 237 -3.63 1.42 -20.70
N GLN A 238 -4.08 0.88 -21.84
CA GLN A 238 -4.66 1.69 -22.92
C GLN A 238 -5.92 2.44 -22.46
N THR A 239 -6.89 1.73 -21.86
CA THR A 239 -8.11 2.37 -21.35
C THR A 239 -7.79 3.47 -20.36
N GLN A 240 -6.80 3.24 -19.48
CA GLN A 240 -6.36 4.24 -18.51
C GLN A 240 -5.73 5.47 -19.19
N ALA A 241 -4.87 5.28 -20.21
CA ALA A 241 -4.27 6.37 -20.96
C ALA A 241 -5.31 7.18 -21.72
N GLU A 242 -6.27 6.50 -22.38
CA GLU A 242 -7.38 7.16 -23.10
C GLU A 242 -8.28 7.97 -22.15
N ALA A 243 -8.53 7.46 -20.94
CA ALA A 243 -9.28 8.20 -19.93
C ALA A 243 -8.55 9.49 -19.49
N VAL A 244 -7.23 9.44 -19.33
CA VAL A 244 -6.42 10.63 -19.01
C VAL A 244 -6.43 11.61 -20.19
N CYS A 245 -6.31 11.13 -21.44
CA CYS A 245 -6.48 11.98 -22.63
C CYS A 245 -7.83 12.71 -22.63
N ALA A 246 -8.92 11.99 -22.35
CA ALA A 246 -10.26 12.58 -22.32
C ALA A 246 -10.40 13.68 -21.26
N LEU A 247 -9.76 13.51 -20.10
CA LEU A 247 -9.83 14.48 -19.00
C LEU A 247 -8.95 15.72 -19.23
N PHE A 248 -7.79 15.57 -19.88
CA PHE A 248 -6.79 16.64 -20.01
C PHE A 248 -6.57 17.15 -21.43
N GLY A 249 -7.44 16.76 -22.38
CA GLY A 249 -7.39 17.24 -23.77
C GLY A 249 -6.27 16.62 -24.61
N GLY A 250 -5.71 15.49 -24.18
CA GLY A 250 -4.76 14.72 -24.98
C GLY A 250 -5.45 14.00 -26.15
N LYS A 251 -4.67 13.64 -27.18
CA LYS A 251 -5.18 12.92 -28.33
C LYS A 251 -4.80 11.44 -28.26
N LYS A 252 -5.75 10.56 -28.56
CA LYS A 252 -5.50 9.10 -28.55
C LYS A 252 -4.46 8.69 -29.59
N GLU A 253 -4.40 9.40 -30.70
CA GLU A 253 -3.45 9.17 -31.80
C GLU A 253 -2.01 9.46 -31.38
N ASP A 254 -1.81 10.30 -30.36
CA ASP A 254 -0.49 10.66 -29.85
C ASP A 254 0.05 9.65 -28.80
N ILE A 255 -0.69 8.57 -28.51
CA ILE A 255 -0.26 7.54 -27.60
C ILE A 255 0.85 6.69 -28.25
N LYS A 256 2.04 6.69 -27.63
CA LYS A 256 3.21 5.95 -28.11
C LYS A 256 3.47 4.70 -27.26
N VAL A 257 3.46 3.54 -27.91
CA VAL A 257 3.85 2.27 -27.25
C VAL A 257 5.37 2.16 -27.20
N ILE A 258 5.93 1.95 -26.02
CA ILE A 258 7.40 1.88 -25.79
C ILE A 258 7.90 0.46 -25.47
N GLY A 259 6.99 -0.52 -25.33
CA GLY A 259 7.30 -1.90 -24.98
C GLY A 259 7.38 -2.17 -23.48
N ILE A 260 7.34 -3.45 -23.13
CA ILE A 260 7.38 -3.94 -21.73
C ILE A 260 8.76 -3.69 -21.14
N ARG A 261 8.83 -3.16 -19.92
CA ARG A 261 10.08 -2.95 -19.19
C ARG A 261 10.47 -4.19 -18.39
N HIS A 262 11.74 -4.28 -18.02
CA HIS A 262 12.23 -5.31 -17.12
C HIS A 262 11.45 -5.30 -15.79
N GLY A 263 11.03 -6.48 -15.32
CA GLY A 263 10.30 -6.62 -14.05
C GLY A 263 8.82 -6.23 -14.08
N GLU A 264 8.25 -5.94 -15.26
CA GLU A 264 6.81 -5.69 -15.44
C GLU A 264 6.07 -6.97 -15.88
N LYS A 265 4.86 -7.16 -15.36
CA LYS A 265 3.95 -8.27 -15.69
C LYS A 265 2.84 -7.80 -16.62
N MET A 266 2.28 -8.72 -17.42
CA MET A 266 1.07 -8.44 -18.22
C MET A 266 -0.14 -8.15 -17.33
N TYR A 267 -0.26 -8.83 -16.20
CA TYR A 267 -1.29 -8.61 -15.18
C TYR A 267 -0.68 -8.75 -13.78
N GLU A 268 -1.31 -8.14 -12.79
CA GLU A 268 -0.91 -8.23 -11.40
C GLU A 268 -1.83 -9.16 -10.63
N THR A 269 -1.27 -9.89 -9.67
CA THR A 269 -1.99 -10.89 -8.86
C THR A 269 -2.14 -10.38 -7.43
N LEU A 270 -3.37 -10.40 -6.90
CA LEU A 270 -3.66 -10.05 -5.50
C LEU A 270 -3.73 -11.26 -4.59
N LEU A 271 -4.24 -12.40 -5.10
CA LEU A 271 -4.25 -13.68 -4.39
C LEU A 271 -3.70 -14.78 -5.28
N THR A 272 -2.72 -15.50 -4.77
CA THR A 272 -2.23 -16.73 -5.43
C THR A 272 -3.29 -17.83 -5.39
N LYS A 273 -3.16 -18.86 -6.23
CA LYS A 273 -4.05 -20.04 -6.21
C LYS A 273 -4.14 -20.67 -4.82
N GLU A 274 -3.02 -20.78 -4.13
CA GLU A 274 -2.95 -21.35 -2.78
C GLU A 274 -3.66 -20.48 -1.74
N GLU A 275 -3.56 -19.15 -1.89
CA GLU A 275 -4.26 -18.21 -1.01
C GLU A 275 -5.75 -18.21 -1.29
N CYS A 276 -6.20 -18.26 -2.55
CA CYS A 276 -7.61 -18.37 -2.91
C CYS A 276 -8.27 -19.61 -2.30
N ALA A 277 -7.54 -20.73 -2.17
CA ALA A 277 -8.06 -21.96 -1.57
C ALA A 277 -8.46 -21.84 -0.10
N LYS A 278 -7.94 -20.83 0.60
CA LYS A 278 -8.18 -20.58 2.03
C LYS A 278 -8.72 -19.18 2.33
N ALA A 279 -8.85 -18.33 1.31
CA ALA A 279 -9.33 -16.98 1.47
C ALA A 279 -10.82 -16.98 1.87
N GLU A 280 -11.15 -16.12 2.81
CA GLU A 280 -12.52 -15.86 3.25
C GLU A 280 -13.03 -14.59 2.56
N ASP A 281 -14.22 -14.65 2.00
CA ASP A 281 -14.88 -13.49 1.40
C ASP A 281 -15.53 -12.64 2.49
N MET A 282 -15.07 -11.41 2.63
CA MET A 282 -15.57 -10.44 3.61
C MET A 282 -16.24 -9.21 2.93
N GLY A 283 -16.93 -9.43 1.82
CA GLY A 283 -17.59 -8.38 1.06
C GLY A 283 -16.61 -7.66 0.14
N ASN A 284 -16.19 -6.44 0.48
CA ASN A 284 -15.24 -5.67 -0.33
C ASN A 284 -13.79 -6.13 -0.20
N PHE A 285 -13.52 -7.08 0.71
CA PHE A 285 -12.18 -7.55 1.01
C PHE A 285 -12.13 -9.08 1.02
N TYR A 286 -10.94 -9.62 0.84
CA TYR A 286 -10.62 -11.00 1.20
C TYR A 286 -9.75 -11.02 2.44
N ARG A 287 -9.96 -12.02 3.29
CA ARG A 287 -9.09 -12.36 4.39
C ARG A 287 -8.34 -13.64 4.05
N VAL A 288 -7.03 -13.62 4.06
CA VAL A 288 -6.18 -14.80 3.96
C VAL A 288 -5.66 -15.13 5.36
N PRO A 289 -6.22 -16.16 6.03
CA PRO A 289 -5.78 -16.51 7.37
C PRO A 289 -4.34 -17.00 7.40
N ALA A 290 -3.66 -16.70 8.51
CA ALA A 290 -2.30 -17.19 8.74
C ALA A 290 -2.24 -18.72 8.76
N ASP A 291 -1.11 -19.26 8.34
CA ASP A 291 -0.80 -20.66 8.59
C ASP A 291 -0.24 -20.81 10.02
N ASN A 292 -1.08 -21.21 10.95
CA ASN A 292 -0.74 -21.35 12.37
C ASN A 292 -0.25 -22.77 12.74
N ARG A 293 0.05 -23.61 11.77
CA ARG A 293 0.65 -24.93 12.03
C ARG A 293 2.03 -24.74 12.66
N ASP A 294 2.35 -25.60 13.63
CA ASP A 294 3.69 -25.66 14.21
C ASP A 294 4.64 -26.52 13.36
N LEU A 295 5.91 -26.57 13.75
CA LEU A 295 6.94 -27.35 13.03
C LEU A 295 6.81 -28.87 13.21
N ASN A 296 5.86 -29.38 13.96
CA ASN A 296 5.57 -30.81 14.07
C ASN A 296 4.81 -31.31 12.85
N TYR A 297 5.53 -31.53 11.80
CA TYR A 297 5.12 -31.66 10.40
C TYR A 297 4.42 -32.95 10.00
N ASP A 298 4.08 -33.88 10.87
CA ASP A 298 3.52 -35.19 10.51
C ASP A 298 2.28 -35.08 9.59
N LYS A 299 1.48 -34.05 9.75
CA LYS A 299 0.29 -33.82 8.90
C LYS A 299 0.60 -33.10 7.58
N TYR A 300 1.75 -32.43 7.45
CA TYR A 300 2.09 -31.65 6.26
C TYR A 300 2.40 -32.56 5.05
N PHE A 301 2.96 -33.72 5.30
CA PHE A 301 3.35 -34.67 4.26
C PHE A 301 2.28 -35.72 3.92
N THR A 302 1.21 -35.83 4.70
CA THR A 302 0.24 -36.93 4.60
C THR A 302 -1.14 -36.54 4.06
N LYS A 303 -1.50 -35.24 4.02
CA LYS A 303 -2.81 -34.78 3.53
C LYS A 303 -2.68 -33.55 2.65
N GLY A 304 -2.79 -33.74 1.34
CA GLY A 304 -3.02 -32.68 0.35
C GLY A 304 -4.54 -32.43 0.17
N ASP A 305 -4.88 -31.28 -0.41
CA ASP A 305 -6.27 -30.93 -0.76
C ASP A 305 -6.43 -31.00 -2.29
N VAL A 306 -7.22 -31.95 -2.77
CA VAL A 306 -7.46 -32.20 -4.21
C VAL A 306 -8.16 -31.01 -4.88
N LYS A 307 -8.95 -30.21 -4.12
CA LYS A 307 -9.67 -29.04 -4.64
C LYS A 307 -8.72 -27.91 -5.05
N ARG A 308 -7.49 -27.87 -4.55
CA ARG A 308 -6.49 -26.83 -4.91
C ARG A 308 -6.07 -26.83 -6.37
N ALA A 309 -6.21 -27.95 -7.07
CA ALA A 309 -5.80 -28.06 -8.48
C ALA A 309 -6.70 -27.26 -9.44
N THR A 310 -7.94 -26.96 -9.05
CA THR A 310 -8.96 -26.31 -9.90
C THR A 310 -9.23 -24.85 -9.53
N ILE A 311 -8.58 -24.31 -8.50
CA ILE A 311 -8.79 -22.92 -8.06
C ILE A 311 -7.92 -22.00 -8.90
N GLU A 312 -8.53 -20.92 -9.41
CA GLU A 312 -7.81 -19.86 -10.10
C GLU A 312 -7.32 -18.78 -9.12
N GLU A 313 -6.26 -18.09 -9.49
CA GLU A 313 -5.75 -16.92 -8.77
C GLU A 313 -6.70 -15.72 -8.95
N PHE A 314 -6.64 -14.73 -8.06
CA PHE A 314 -7.32 -13.46 -8.23
C PHE A 314 -6.34 -12.41 -8.76
N ASN A 315 -6.53 -12.00 -10.01
CA ASN A 315 -5.62 -11.11 -10.72
C ASN A 315 -6.35 -10.01 -11.50
N SER A 316 -5.60 -9.04 -12.03
CA SER A 316 -6.18 -7.90 -12.78
C SER A 316 -6.73 -8.26 -14.16
N ASP A 317 -6.52 -9.49 -14.64
CA ASP A 317 -7.09 -9.96 -15.89
C ASP A 317 -8.46 -10.63 -15.71
N ASN A 318 -8.72 -11.26 -14.56
CA ASN A 318 -9.95 -11.98 -14.27
C ASN A 318 -10.92 -11.29 -13.28
N THR A 319 -10.62 -10.06 -12.84
CA THR A 319 -11.54 -9.24 -12.06
C THR A 319 -12.49 -8.44 -12.96
N TYR A 320 -13.47 -7.72 -12.35
CA TYR A 320 -14.32 -6.81 -13.09
C TYR A 320 -13.50 -5.76 -13.84
N ARG A 321 -13.73 -5.66 -15.14
CA ARG A 321 -12.97 -4.78 -16.02
C ARG A 321 -13.77 -3.52 -16.33
N LEU A 322 -13.25 -2.37 -15.90
CA LEU A 322 -13.83 -1.07 -16.20
C LEU A 322 -13.69 -0.75 -17.70
N ASN A 323 -14.75 -0.24 -18.30
CA ASN A 323 -14.73 0.36 -19.63
C ASN A 323 -14.15 1.79 -19.59
N LEU A 324 -14.08 2.46 -20.75
CA LEU A 324 -13.50 3.81 -20.82
C LEU A 324 -14.28 4.85 -20.00
N GLU A 325 -15.62 4.82 -20.05
CA GLU A 325 -16.48 5.74 -19.31
C GLU A 325 -16.33 5.57 -17.81
N GLU A 326 -16.40 4.34 -17.30
CA GLU A 326 -16.21 4.00 -15.90
C GLU A 326 -14.79 4.38 -15.41
N THR A 327 -13.77 4.13 -16.24
CA THR A 327 -12.38 4.48 -15.92
C THR A 327 -12.21 5.99 -15.85
N THR A 328 -12.78 6.73 -16.80
CA THR A 328 -12.74 8.20 -16.84
C THR A 328 -13.45 8.80 -15.63
N ALA A 329 -14.62 8.28 -15.27
CA ALA A 329 -15.36 8.70 -14.08
C ALA A 329 -14.57 8.43 -12.80
N LYS A 330 -13.99 7.22 -12.65
CA LYS A 330 -13.21 6.84 -11.47
C LYS A 330 -11.92 7.66 -11.32
N ILE A 331 -11.20 7.92 -12.40
CA ILE A 331 -10.01 8.80 -12.39
C ILE A 331 -10.41 10.24 -12.11
N GLY A 332 -11.45 10.74 -12.79
CA GLY A 332 -11.93 12.12 -12.63
C GLY A 332 -12.42 12.46 -11.22
N ALA A 333 -12.91 11.48 -10.46
CA ALA A 333 -13.37 11.67 -9.08
C ALA A 333 -12.24 11.86 -8.05
N LEU A 334 -10.97 11.60 -8.42
CA LEU A 334 -9.85 11.71 -7.48
C LEU A 334 -9.56 13.18 -7.13
N GLU A 335 -9.34 13.47 -5.84
CA GLU A 335 -8.95 14.81 -5.34
C GLU A 335 -7.74 15.36 -6.13
N TYR A 336 -6.74 14.51 -6.37
CA TYR A 336 -5.56 14.86 -7.17
C TYR A 336 -5.94 15.39 -8.56
N ILE A 337 -6.82 14.68 -9.26
CA ILE A 337 -7.25 15.04 -10.62
C ILE A 337 -8.10 16.31 -10.62
N GLN A 338 -9.01 16.45 -9.65
CA GLN A 338 -9.81 17.67 -9.50
C GLN A 338 -8.93 18.90 -9.26
N ASN A 339 -7.91 18.77 -8.43
CA ASN A 339 -6.94 19.86 -8.20
C ASN A 339 -6.17 20.21 -9.48
N GLU A 340 -5.69 19.18 -10.23
CA GLU A 340 -4.99 19.41 -11.51
C GLU A 340 -5.90 20.10 -12.55
N LEU A 341 -7.18 19.72 -12.63
CA LEU A 341 -8.13 20.34 -13.56
C LEU A 341 -8.46 21.78 -13.16
N ASN A 342 -8.50 22.08 -11.88
CA ASN A 342 -8.83 23.42 -11.36
C ASN A 342 -7.59 24.32 -11.18
N GLY A 343 -6.38 23.88 -11.54
CA GLY A 343 -5.14 24.64 -11.37
C GLY A 343 -4.73 24.83 -9.90
N VAL A 344 -5.21 23.97 -9.00
CA VAL A 344 -4.87 23.98 -7.58
C VAL A 344 -3.61 23.12 -7.37
N GLU A 345 -2.65 23.61 -6.59
CA GLU A 345 -1.42 22.88 -6.31
C GLU A 345 -1.68 21.62 -5.47
N ASN A 346 -1.23 20.48 -5.96
CA ASN A 346 -1.32 19.22 -5.24
C ASN A 346 -0.23 19.09 -4.18
N LEU A 347 -0.63 18.79 -2.96
CA LEU A 347 0.22 18.74 -1.76
C LEU A 347 1.17 17.52 -1.68
N ALA A 348 1.16 16.65 -2.66
CA ALA A 348 1.92 15.39 -2.65
C ALA A 348 2.95 15.27 -3.77
N LYS A 349 3.57 16.38 -4.17
CA LYS A 349 4.71 16.32 -5.11
C LYS A 349 5.97 15.78 -4.49
#